data_29e334a2707bbf28b71955a1fbb0fecf
#
_entry.id   29e334a2707bbf28b71955a1fbb0fecf
#
_cell.length_a   1.000
_cell.length_b   1.000
_cell.length_c   1.000
_cell.angle_alpha   90.00
_cell.angle_beta   90.00
_cell.angle_gamma   90.00
#
_symmetry.space_group_name_H-M   'P 1'
#
loop_
_entity.id
_entity.type
_entity.pdbx_description
1 polymer ?
#
loop_
_entity_poly.entity_id
_entity_poly.type
_entity_poly.pdbx_seq_one_letter_code
_entity_poly.pdbx_strand_id
1 'polypeptide(L)'
;MRISPRSALTVTAAAALMVIGLVGCGSSGNKGSNSAAPKNNKVGILLPDTASSPRWVSADPNEMAKECTVYKLDCKIYNANGSATTMQAQAQALINAGVGVLLVTDLDPDSGKAIEDLAAQHHVVSIDYDRLTSGSSNNAYYVSFDNTQVGVDQGTALTQCSQVQGKSAVNYVEIDGAPTDNNATLFANGYNSVLSKAPGWNKLADQTGNWDPQTAQTVFTTMLGQHKDINAVMVANDTMAQSVINVLQSQGLAGKVAVSGQDATAGGLVNIMQGNQCFTIYKPVAGEADVAIKLASEILAGQKPTAPAQTEDPKTHRQVPSYLAKPTVITKANVALPVTDGYVTAGAVCTTPAIVALCKANGINTG
;
A
#
# COMPACT_ATOMS: atom_id res chain seq x y z
N MET A 1 -19.41 71.50 6.76
CA MET A 1 -19.21 72.56 7.80
C MET A 1 -17.96 72.22 8.57
N ARG A 2 -16.89 73.04 8.41
CA ARG A 2 -15.76 73.31 9.31
C ARG A 2 -14.95 72.13 9.90
N ILE A 3 -13.72 71.88 9.42
CA ILE A 3 -12.43 72.57 9.63
C ILE A 3 -11.73 72.08 10.94
N SER A 4 -10.66 71.34 10.80
CA SER A 4 -9.27 71.28 11.37
C SER A 4 -8.98 72.11 12.67
N PRO A 5 -7.78 72.01 13.31
CA PRO A 5 -6.48 71.46 12.85
C PRO A 5 -5.56 70.83 13.95
N ARG A 6 -4.48 70.22 13.46
CA ARG A 6 -3.05 70.24 13.85
C ARG A 6 -2.61 70.39 15.31
N SER A 7 -1.74 69.55 15.80
CA SER A 7 -0.47 69.98 16.42
C SER A 7 0.61 68.92 16.34
N ALA A 8 1.69 69.28 15.70
CA ALA A 8 2.98 68.57 15.68
C ALA A 8 3.79 68.96 16.94
N LEU A 9 4.54 68.04 17.52
CA LEU A 9 5.64 68.37 18.42
C LEU A 9 6.86 67.51 18.04
N THR A 10 7.83 68.18 17.48
CA THR A 10 9.23 67.79 17.30
C THR A 10 9.97 68.00 18.60
N VAL A 11 10.82 67.06 19.03
CA VAL A 11 11.97 67.33 19.95
C VAL A 11 13.17 66.52 19.50
N THR A 12 14.20 67.20 19.40
CA THR A 12 15.53 67.11 18.87
C THR A 12 16.48 66.09 19.52
N ALA A 13 17.47 65.73 18.73
CA ALA A 13 18.68 64.94 18.94
C ALA A 13 19.52 65.24 20.19
N ALA A 14 20.26 64.22 20.64
CA ALA A 14 21.58 64.42 21.22
C ALA A 14 22.45 63.19 20.87
N ALA A 15 23.49 63.46 20.08
CA ALA A 15 24.60 62.56 19.80
C ALA A 15 25.60 62.61 20.95
N ALA A 16 26.16 61.48 21.34
CA ALA A 16 27.38 61.43 22.10
C ALA A 16 28.30 60.33 21.49
N LEU A 17 29.32 60.77 20.78
CA LEU A 17 30.50 60.02 20.42
C LEU A 17 31.37 59.84 21.67
N MET A 18 31.85 58.62 21.92
CA MET A 18 33.13 58.38 22.59
C MET A 18 33.89 57.28 21.86
N VAL A 19 35.05 57.65 21.38
CA VAL A 19 36.11 56.87 20.77
C VAL A 19 37.11 56.49 21.85
N ILE A 20 37.81 55.38 21.65
CA ILE A 20 39.17 54.96 22.07
C ILE A 20 39.21 53.70 22.90
N GLY A 21 39.96 52.76 22.34
CA GLY A 21 40.54 51.64 23.08
C GLY A 21 40.95 50.47 22.19
N LEU A 22 42.01 50.67 21.35
CA LEU A 22 42.78 49.59 20.74
C LEU A 22 43.74 49.00 21.79
N VAL A 23 43.62 47.74 22.15
CA VAL A 23 44.70 46.89 22.62
C VAL A 23 44.45 45.46 22.11
N GLY A 24 45.17 44.96 21.25
CA GLY A 24 46.24 44.00 21.27
C GLY A 24 45.84 42.51 21.27
N CYS A 25 46.11 41.86 20.14
CA CYS A 25 46.54 40.48 19.91
C CYS A 25 46.25 39.43 21.01
N GLY A 26 45.38 38.47 20.63
CA GLY A 26 45.28 37.16 21.23
C GLY A 26 44.72 36.20 20.21
N SER A 27 45.62 35.56 19.44
CA SER A 27 45.32 34.48 18.54
C SER A 27 44.84 33.28 19.33
N SER A 28 43.52 33.06 19.39
CA SER A 28 42.95 31.79 19.84
C SER A 28 41.95 31.36 18.77
N GLY A 29 42.37 30.36 18.00
CA GLY A 29 41.53 29.75 16.98
C GLY A 29 40.22 29.23 17.56
N ASN A 30 39.17 30.01 17.43
CA ASN A 30 37.83 29.52 17.67
C ASN A 30 37.47 28.66 16.45
N LYS A 31 37.70 27.35 16.62
CA LYS A 31 37.03 26.38 15.75
C LYS A 31 35.54 26.62 15.98
N GLY A 32 34.92 27.40 15.07
CA GLY A 32 33.49 27.44 14.95
C GLY A 32 33.01 26.00 14.71
N SER A 33 32.48 25.39 15.77
CA SER A 33 31.68 24.22 15.63
C SER A 33 30.47 24.68 14.79
N ASN A 34 30.52 24.40 13.48
CA ASN A 34 29.33 24.28 12.68
C ASN A 34 28.54 23.14 13.29
N SER A 35 27.77 23.43 14.33
CA SER A 35 26.64 22.58 14.69
C SER A 35 25.66 22.72 13.53
N ALA A 36 25.78 21.83 12.54
CA ALA A 36 24.73 21.65 11.55
C ALA A 36 23.42 21.52 12.33
N ALA A 37 22.44 22.34 11.98
CA ALA A 37 21.08 22.18 12.54
C ALA A 37 20.72 20.69 12.50
N PRO A 38 20.10 20.16 13.55
CA PRO A 38 19.73 18.76 13.57
C PRO A 38 18.94 18.46 12.28
N LYS A 39 19.46 17.53 11.48
CA LYS A 39 18.78 17.12 10.25
C LYS A 39 17.40 16.64 10.65
N ASN A 40 16.37 17.11 9.95
CA ASN A 40 15.02 16.57 10.12
C ASN A 40 15.06 15.07 9.82
N ASN A 41 14.64 14.24 10.77
CA ASN A 41 14.57 12.78 10.62
C ASN A 41 13.14 12.26 10.80
N LYS A 42 12.14 13.14 10.75
CA LYS A 42 10.74 12.79 11.00
C LYS A 42 10.03 12.37 9.73
N VAL A 43 9.36 11.23 9.79
CA VAL A 43 8.55 10.66 8.70
C VAL A 43 7.14 10.40 9.22
N GLY A 44 6.15 10.83 8.45
CA GLY A 44 4.75 10.46 8.65
C GLY A 44 4.35 9.33 7.72
N ILE A 45 3.57 8.38 8.21
CA ILE A 45 3.10 7.22 7.45
C ILE A 45 1.60 7.10 7.65
N LEU A 46 0.85 7.09 6.54
CA LEU A 46 -0.61 7.02 6.50
C LEU A 46 -1.04 5.73 5.82
N LEU A 47 -1.62 4.82 6.59
CA LEU A 47 -2.18 3.55 6.12
C LEU A 47 -3.71 3.67 5.96
N PRO A 48 -4.33 2.91 5.02
CA PRO A 48 -5.67 3.21 4.56
C PRO A 48 -6.77 2.75 5.53
N ASP A 49 -6.75 1.48 5.90
CA ASP A 49 -7.87 0.86 6.61
C ASP A 49 -7.44 -0.40 7.39
N THR A 50 -8.41 -1.09 8.01
CA THR A 50 -8.17 -2.30 8.79
C THR A 50 -8.94 -3.52 8.25
N ALA A 51 -9.69 -3.36 7.14
CA ALA A 51 -10.63 -4.36 6.65
C ALA A 51 -10.27 -4.93 5.28
N SER A 52 -9.69 -4.12 4.39
CA SER A 52 -9.41 -4.52 3.01
C SER A 52 -8.33 -5.60 2.92
N SER A 53 -7.30 -5.50 3.74
CA SER A 53 -6.24 -6.51 3.86
C SER A 53 -5.60 -6.48 5.25
N PRO A 54 -5.31 -7.66 5.86
CA PRO A 54 -4.61 -7.74 7.15
C PRO A 54 -3.22 -7.11 7.16
N ARG A 55 -2.59 -6.90 5.98
CA ARG A 55 -1.26 -6.28 5.89
C ARG A 55 -1.23 -4.89 6.54
N TRP A 56 -2.29 -4.10 6.41
CA TRP A 56 -2.37 -2.73 6.94
C TRP A 56 -2.41 -2.63 8.47
N VAL A 57 -2.63 -3.76 9.15
CA VAL A 57 -2.69 -3.83 10.64
C VAL A 57 -1.47 -4.52 11.22
N SER A 58 -0.81 -5.39 10.46
CA SER A 58 0.26 -6.24 10.98
C SER A 58 1.57 -6.12 10.19
N ALA A 59 1.59 -6.48 8.90
CA ALA A 59 2.83 -6.58 8.14
C ALA A 59 3.46 -5.20 7.90
N ASP A 60 2.74 -4.29 7.23
CA ASP A 60 3.28 -2.97 6.87
C ASP A 60 3.71 -2.14 8.07
N PRO A 61 2.89 -1.92 9.13
CA PRO A 61 3.33 -1.10 10.25
C PRO A 61 4.51 -1.70 10.99
N ASN A 62 4.61 -3.03 11.09
CA ASN A 62 5.72 -3.70 11.78
C ASN A 62 7.03 -3.57 10.97
N GLU A 63 6.99 -3.85 9.66
CA GLU A 63 8.18 -3.72 8.81
C GLU A 63 8.62 -2.26 8.68
N MET A 64 7.70 -1.31 8.51
CA MET A 64 8.04 0.12 8.50
C MET A 64 8.67 0.58 9.82
N ALA A 65 8.14 0.16 10.98
CA ALA A 65 8.71 0.51 12.28
C ALA A 65 10.14 -0.05 12.46
N LYS A 66 10.36 -1.29 12.00
CA LYS A 66 11.67 -1.93 11.97
C LYS A 66 12.65 -1.13 11.08
N GLU A 67 12.26 -0.81 9.85
CA GLU A 67 13.12 -0.08 8.92
C GLU A 67 13.36 1.37 9.40
N CYS A 68 12.37 2.03 10.01
CA CYS A 68 12.58 3.33 10.68
C CYS A 68 13.69 3.26 11.73
N THR A 69 13.78 2.16 12.48
CA THR A 69 14.87 1.94 13.46
C THR A 69 16.22 1.75 12.76
N VAL A 70 16.27 0.97 11.66
CA VAL A 70 17.48 0.75 10.85
C VAL A 70 18.02 2.07 10.31
N TYR A 71 17.17 2.90 9.74
CA TYR A 71 17.54 4.20 9.14
C TYR A 71 17.58 5.36 10.16
N LYS A 72 17.33 5.10 11.46
CA LYS A 72 17.34 6.09 12.56
C LYS A 72 16.40 7.27 12.33
N LEU A 73 15.20 6.96 11.84
CA LEU A 73 14.12 7.91 11.60
C LEU A 73 13.13 7.94 12.77
N ASP A 74 12.55 9.10 13.03
CA ASP A 74 11.40 9.28 13.94
C ASP A 74 10.12 9.16 13.15
N CYS A 75 9.61 7.94 13.05
CA CYS A 75 8.41 7.64 12.27
C CYS A 75 7.15 7.67 13.14
N LYS A 76 6.08 8.25 12.59
CA LYS A 76 4.72 8.19 13.13
C LYS A 76 3.83 7.48 12.13
N ILE A 77 3.30 6.33 12.54
CA ILE A 77 2.44 5.49 11.69
C ILE A 77 1.00 5.64 12.18
N TYR A 78 0.10 6.04 11.28
CA TYR A 78 -1.32 6.13 11.51
C TYR A 78 -2.10 5.28 10.53
N ASN A 79 -3.25 4.76 10.96
CA ASN A 79 -4.21 4.10 10.10
C ASN A 79 -5.51 4.92 10.10
N ALA A 80 -6.05 5.18 8.91
CA ALA A 80 -7.23 6.00 8.73
C ALA A 80 -8.55 5.26 9.02
N ASN A 81 -8.50 3.94 9.23
CA ASN A 81 -9.66 3.08 9.45
C ASN A 81 -10.75 3.25 8.37
N GLY A 82 -10.34 3.43 7.10
CA GLY A 82 -11.26 3.60 5.98
C GLY A 82 -11.90 4.99 5.86
N SER A 83 -11.42 5.98 6.62
CA SER A 83 -11.98 7.34 6.62
C SER A 83 -11.03 8.35 5.99
N ALA A 84 -11.38 8.87 4.82
CA ALA A 84 -10.64 9.93 4.14
C ALA A 84 -10.48 11.19 5.00
N THR A 85 -11.53 11.58 5.73
CA THR A 85 -11.48 12.73 6.67
C THR A 85 -10.50 12.48 7.80
N THR A 86 -10.44 11.25 8.34
CA THR A 86 -9.47 10.88 9.37
C THR A 86 -8.05 10.93 8.81
N MET A 87 -7.82 10.41 7.60
CA MET A 87 -6.49 10.45 6.95
C MET A 87 -6.01 11.88 6.73
N GLN A 88 -6.88 12.79 6.26
CA GLN A 88 -6.55 14.19 6.09
C GLN A 88 -6.20 14.87 7.42
N ALA A 89 -6.96 14.60 8.49
CA ALA A 89 -6.65 15.13 9.82
C ALA A 89 -5.31 14.59 10.36
N GLN A 90 -5.01 13.31 10.12
CA GLN A 90 -3.73 12.70 10.48
C GLN A 90 -2.58 13.32 9.68
N ALA A 91 -2.74 13.55 8.38
CA ALA A 91 -1.77 14.23 7.54
C ALA A 91 -1.45 15.64 8.06
N GLN A 92 -2.49 16.44 8.36
CA GLN A 92 -2.32 17.77 8.93
C GLN A 92 -1.57 17.74 10.28
N ALA A 93 -1.89 16.76 11.14
CA ALA A 93 -1.22 16.60 12.43
C ALA A 93 0.27 16.25 12.26
N LEU A 94 0.61 15.39 11.30
CA LEU A 94 1.98 15.02 10.97
C LEU A 94 2.78 16.20 10.43
N ILE A 95 2.18 16.97 9.51
CA ILE A 95 2.79 18.18 8.95
C ILE A 95 3.06 19.19 10.06
N ASN A 96 2.09 19.43 10.96
CA ASN A 96 2.23 20.33 12.11
C ASN A 96 3.32 19.83 13.10
N ALA A 97 3.54 18.52 13.19
CA ALA A 97 4.62 17.93 13.98
C ALA A 97 6.01 18.06 13.32
N GLY A 98 6.05 18.60 12.09
CA GLY A 98 7.28 18.93 11.38
C GLY A 98 7.91 17.72 10.68
N VAL A 99 7.12 16.77 10.17
CA VAL A 99 7.66 15.72 9.30
C VAL A 99 8.22 16.33 8.02
N GLY A 100 9.29 15.74 7.47
CA GLY A 100 9.85 16.18 6.19
C GLY A 100 9.43 15.31 5.02
N VAL A 101 8.93 14.10 5.32
CA VAL A 101 8.40 13.16 4.32
C VAL A 101 7.09 12.56 4.83
N LEU A 102 6.12 12.39 3.93
CA LEU A 102 4.89 11.62 4.13
C LEU A 102 4.90 10.41 3.18
N LEU A 103 4.68 9.22 3.73
CA LEU A 103 4.27 8.05 2.96
C LEU A 103 2.75 7.99 3.00
N VAL A 104 2.12 7.90 1.83
CA VAL A 104 0.66 7.94 1.70
C VAL A 104 0.19 6.69 0.98
N THR A 105 -0.74 5.94 1.60
CA THR A 105 -1.53 4.91 0.94
C THR A 105 -2.95 5.45 0.88
N ASP A 106 -3.34 6.04 -0.22
CA ASP A 106 -4.62 6.73 -0.35
C ASP A 106 -5.84 5.79 -0.24
N LEU A 107 -6.97 6.35 0.15
CA LEU A 107 -8.27 5.66 0.14
C LEU A 107 -9.02 5.90 -1.16
N ASP A 108 -8.81 7.06 -1.74
CA ASP A 108 -9.31 7.48 -3.04
C ASP A 108 -8.42 8.60 -3.60
N PRO A 109 -8.40 8.79 -4.93
CA PRO A 109 -7.52 9.77 -5.56
C PRO A 109 -7.74 11.22 -5.13
N ASP A 110 -8.96 11.62 -4.82
CA ASP A 110 -9.26 13.01 -4.49
C ASP A 110 -8.76 13.36 -3.08
N SER A 111 -8.97 12.48 -2.11
CA SER A 111 -8.45 12.63 -0.75
C SER A 111 -6.93 12.50 -0.69
N GLY A 112 -6.34 11.57 -1.43
CA GLY A 112 -4.89 11.41 -1.54
C GLY A 112 -4.24 12.66 -2.13
N LYS A 113 -4.76 13.15 -3.26
CA LYS A 113 -4.30 14.41 -3.88
C LYS A 113 -4.38 15.61 -2.92
N ALA A 114 -5.46 15.74 -2.15
CA ALA A 114 -5.60 16.83 -1.18
C ALA A 114 -4.53 16.78 -0.08
N ILE A 115 -4.15 15.56 0.37
CA ILE A 115 -3.07 15.36 1.33
C ILE A 115 -1.72 15.76 0.73
N GLU A 116 -1.43 15.37 -0.50
CA GLU A 116 -0.18 15.69 -1.16
C GLU A 116 -0.05 17.16 -1.53
N ASP A 117 -1.16 17.80 -1.95
CA ASP A 117 -1.21 19.25 -2.16
C ASP A 117 -0.92 20.01 -0.85
N LEU A 118 -1.49 19.55 0.27
CA LEU A 118 -1.21 20.10 1.58
C LEU A 118 0.26 19.91 1.99
N ALA A 119 0.80 18.72 1.79
CA ALA A 119 2.21 18.43 2.07
C ALA A 119 3.14 19.35 1.26
N ALA A 120 2.87 19.53 -0.03
CA ALA A 120 3.66 20.39 -0.92
C ALA A 120 3.63 21.87 -0.48
N GLN A 121 2.47 22.39 -0.02
CA GLN A 121 2.33 23.75 0.52
C GLN A 121 3.23 23.97 1.75
N HIS A 122 3.51 22.91 2.50
CA HIS A 122 4.37 22.94 3.69
C HIS A 122 5.80 22.42 3.42
N HIS A 123 6.20 22.25 2.16
CA HIS A 123 7.50 21.73 1.75
C HIS A 123 7.81 20.31 2.28
N VAL A 124 6.78 19.51 2.52
CA VAL A 124 6.87 18.10 2.87
C VAL A 124 6.82 17.27 1.58
N VAL A 125 7.73 16.32 1.42
CA VAL A 125 7.78 15.46 0.23
C VAL A 125 6.82 14.29 0.43
N SER A 126 5.93 14.04 -0.53
CA SER A 126 5.03 12.90 -0.53
C SER A 126 5.60 11.74 -1.36
N ILE A 127 5.48 10.53 -0.83
CA ILE A 127 5.77 9.27 -1.49
C ILE A 127 4.49 8.45 -1.46
N ASP A 128 4.00 8.05 -2.62
CA ASP A 128 2.93 7.06 -2.71
C ASP A 128 3.47 5.68 -2.28
N TYR A 129 2.84 5.07 -1.31
CA TYR A 129 3.15 3.74 -0.84
C TYR A 129 2.02 2.78 -1.20
N ASP A 130 2.34 1.69 -1.90
CA ASP A 130 1.44 0.66 -2.44
C ASP A 130 0.44 1.18 -3.49
N ARG A 131 -0.28 2.27 -3.23
CA ARG A 131 -1.27 2.86 -4.13
C ARG A 131 -0.76 4.15 -4.75
N LEU A 132 -0.94 4.30 -6.08
CA LEU A 132 -0.63 5.54 -6.79
C LEU A 132 -1.80 6.51 -6.68
N THR A 133 -1.58 7.67 -6.11
CA THR A 133 -2.57 8.77 -6.03
C THR A 133 -2.78 9.38 -7.42
N SER A 134 -3.79 8.89 -8.13
CA SER A 134 -4.10 9.33 -9.49
C SER A 134 -4.58 10.78 -9.55
N GLY A 135 -4.00 11.56 -10.46
CA GLY A 135 -4.35 12.98 -10.65
C GLY A 135 -3.55 13.93 -9.79
N SER A 136 -2.64 13.44 -8.95
CA SER A 136 -1.70 14.28 -8.21
C SER A 136 -0.49 14.68 -9.09
N SER A 137 0.04 15.87 -8.82
CA SER A 137 1.32 16.32 -9.37
C SER A 137 2.42 16.43 -8.30
N ASN A 138 2.09 16.14 -7.06
CA ASN A 138 2.92 16.39 -5.89
C ASN A 138 3.52 15.13 -5.25
N ASN A 139 3.12 13.92 -5.67
CA ASN A 139 3.83 12.69 -5.32
C ASN A 139 5.20 12.66 -6.02
N ALA A 140 6.27 12.62 -5.23
CA ALA A 140 7.64 12.65 -5.76
C ALA A 140 8.07 11.27 -6.27
N TYR A 141 7.59 10.21 -5.63
CA TYR A 141 7.92 8.81 -5.91
C TYR A 141 6.71 7.92 -5.65
N TYR A 142 6.74 6.76 -6.31
CA TYR A 142 5.81 5.66 -6.06
C TYR A 142 6.57 4.38 -5.71
N VAL A 143 6.25 3.77 -4.58
CA VAL A 143 6.84 2.50 -4.11
C VAL A 143 5.73 1.48 -4.00
N SER A 144 5.80 0.41 -4.77
CA SER A 144 4.74 -0.61 -4.85
C SER A 144 5.27 -1.91 -5.46
N PHE A 145 4.36 -2.75 -5.88
CA PHE A 145 4.61 -3.92 -6.72
C PHE A 145 4.28 -3.61 -8.19
N ASP A 146 4.77 -4.46 -9.10
CA ASP A 146 4.30 -4.43 -10.49
C ASP A 146 2.86 -4.99 -10.55
N ASN A 147 1.89 -4.09 -10.35
CA ASN A 147 0.49 -4.45 -10.19
C ASN A 147 -0.14 -4.99 -11.50
N THR A 148 0.38 -4.60 -12.66
CA THR A 148 -0.01 -5.23 -13.93
C THR A 148 0.48 -6.67 -13.98
N GLN A 149 1.72 -6.92 -13.56
CA GLN A 149 2.26 -8.28 -13.48
C GLN A 149 1.52 -9.12 -12.44
N VAL A 150 1.13 -8.55 -11.30
CA VAL A 150 0.26 -9.24 -10.32
C VAL A 150 -1.01 -9.77 -11.02
N GLY A 151 -1.70 -8.94 -11.79
CA GLY A 151 -2.89 -9.36 -12.54
C GLY A 151 -2.59 -10.44 -13.59
N VAL A 152 -1.49 -10.31 -14.35
CA VAL A 152 -1.04 -11.32 -15.32
C VAL A 152 -0.76 -12.65 -14.62
N ASP A 153 -0.09 -12.63 -13.48
CA ASP A 153 0.20 -13.82 -12.68
C ASP A 153 -1.09 -14.47 -12.15
N GLN A 154 -2.07 -13.66 -11.68
CA GLN A 154 -3.39 -14.14 -11.27
C GLN A 154 -4.12 -14.83 -12.42
N GLY A 155 -4.22 -14.18 -13.59
CA GLY A 155 -4.86 -14.77 -14.78
C GLY A 155 -4.19 -16.06 -15.21
N THR A 156 -2.85 -16.05 -15.27
CA THR A 156 -2.06 -17.24 -15.65
C THR A 156 -2.26 -18.38 -14.67
N ALA A 157 -2.15 -18.12 -13.36
CA ALA A 157 -2.30 -19.13 -12.34
C ALA A 157 -3.72 -19.71 -12.32
N LEU A 158 -4.77 -18.89 -12.58
CA LEU A 158 -6.14 -19.37 -12.64
C LEU A 158 -6.34 -20.39 -13.78
N THR A 159 -5.71 -20.16 -14.93
CA THR A 159 -5.77 -21.13 -16.04
C THR A 159 -5.07 -22.45 -15.73
N GLN A 160 -4.20 -22.50 -14.72
CA GLN A 160 -3.45 -23.67 -14.31
C GLN A 160 -4.08 -24.44 -13.14
N CYS A 161 -5.19 -23.94 -12.59
CA CYS A 161 -5.87 -24.59 -11.47
C CYS A 161 -6.42 -25.97 -11.85
N SER A 162 -6.22 -26.96 -10.96
CA SER A 162 -6.67 -28.34 -11.21
C SER A 162 -8.18 -28.45 -11.50
N GLN A 163 -8.98 -27.59 -10.93
CA GLN A 163 -10.44 -27.54 -11.14
C GLN A 163 -10.86 -27.21 -12.56
N VAL A 164 -10.00 -26.56 -13.34
CA VAL A 164 -10.28 -26.15 -14.73
C VAL A 164 -9.48 -26.95 -15.77
N GLN A 165 -8.46 -27.70 -15.35
CA GLN A 165 -7.65 -28.50 -16.24
C GLN A 165 -8.48 -29.56 -16.98
N GLY A 166 -8.24 -29.69 -18.29
CA GLY A 166 -8.93 -30.66 -19.14
C GLY A 166 -10.36 -30.29 -19.53
N LYS A 167 -10.89 -29.13 -19.09
CA LYS A 167 -12.19 -28.62 -19.53
C LYS A 167 -12.06 -27.95 -20.91
N SER A 168 -12.98 -28.30 -21.82
CA SER A 168 -13.08 -27.65 -23.13
C SER A 168 -13.70 -26.26 -23.07
N ALA A 169 -14.50 -25.99 -22.02
CA ALA A 169 -15.07 -24.69 -21.73
C ALA A 169 -14.96 -24.41 -20.21
N VAL A 170 -14.58 -23.20 -19.88
CA VAL A 170 -14.49 -22.67 -18.50
C VAL A 170 -15.30 -21.40 -18.41
N ASN A 171 -16.39 -21.47 -17.67
CA ASN A 171 -17.21 -20.31 -17.35
C ASN A 171 -16.69 -19.67 -16.07
N TYR A 172 -16.39 -18.38 -16.11
CA TYR A 172 -15.84 -17.67 -14.93
C TYR A 172 -16.54 -16.33 -14.68
N VAL A 173 -16.41 -15.87 -13.46
CA VAL A 173 -16.84 -14.55 -13.01
C VAL A 173 -15.69 -13.82 -12.36
N GLU A 174 -15.74 -12.49 -12.35
CA GLU A 174 -14.73 -11.61 -11.73
C GLU A 174 -15.34 -10.85 -10.54
N ILE A 175 -14.58 -10.77 -9.46
CA ILE A 175 -14.89 -9.94 -8.29
C ILE A 175 -13.69 -9.05 -8.04
N ASP A 176 -13.82 -7.81 -8.51
CA ASP A 176 -12.74 -6.84 -8.56
C ASP A 176 -12.56 -6.08 -7.25
N GLY A 177 -11.44 -5.37 -7.12
CA GLY A 177 -11.20 -4.43 -6.03
C GLY A 177 -12.02 -3.15 -6.14
N ALA A 178 -11.73 -2.18 -5.28
CA ALA A 178 -12.40 -0.89 -5.31
C ALA A 178 -12.05 -0.10 -6.59
N PRO A 179 -13.04 0.46 -7.29
CA PRO A 179 -12.79 1.20 -8.54
C PRO A 179 -12.05 2.53 -8.31
N THR A 180 -11.95 2.99 -7.07
CA THR A 180 -11.18 4.17 -6.67
C THR A 180 -9.69 3.87 -6.48
N ASP A 181 -9.30 2.60 -6.38
CA ASP A 181 -7.93 2.14 -6.24
C ASP A 181 -7.34 1.83 -7.61
N ASN A 182 -6.29 2.56 -8.02
CA ASN A 182 -5.61 2.33 -9.29
C ASN A 182 -5.06 0.90 -9.42
N ASN A 183 -4.63 0.28 -8.30
CA ASN A 183 -4.14 -1.09 -8.31
C ASN A 183 -5.22 -2.08 -8.77
N ALA A 184 -6.48 -1.89 -8.35
CA ALA A 184 -7.59 -2.74 -8.81
C ALA A 184 -7.74 -2.72 -10.33
N THR A 185 -7.60 -1.54 -10.95
CA THR A 185 -7.60 -1.39 -12.41
C THR A 185 -6.41 -2.11 -13.05
N LEU A 186 -5.21 -1.99 -12.49
CA LEU A 186 -4.00 -2.65 -13.01
C LEU A 186 -4.12 -4.19 -12.91
N PHE A 187 -4.63 -4.71 -11.79
CA PHE A 187 -4.90 -6.14 -11.64
C PHE A 187 -5.91 -6.62 -12.69
N ALA A 188 -7.05 -5.90 -12.83
CA ALA A 188 -8.08 -6.24 -13.81
C ALA A 188 -7.54 -6.24 -15.24
N ASN A 189 -6.78 -5.26 -15.64
CA ASN A 189 -6.11 -5.22 -16.93
C ASN A 189 -5.16 -6.40 -17.12
N GLY A 190 -4.40 -6.74 -16.07
CA GLY A 190 -3.45 -7.86 -16.08
C GLY A 190 -4.17 -9.20 -16.31
N TYR A 191 -5.09 -9.60 -15.43
CA TYR A 191 -5.73 -10.92 -15.58
C TYR A 191 -6.65 -11.00 -16.81
N ASN A 192 -7.33 -9.91 -17.19
CA ASN A 192 -8.11 -9.88 -18.41
C ASN A 192 -7.24 -10.00 -19.68
N SER A 193 -6.00 -9.49 -19.66
CA SER A 193 -5.06 -9.67 -20.76
C SER A 193 -4.72 -11.13 -21.06
N VAL A 194 -4.85 -11.99 -20.04
CA VAL A 194 -4.62 -13.44 -20.11
C VAL A 194 -5.94 -14.18 -20.39
N LEU A 195 -6.94 -13.98 -19.53
CA LEU A 195 -8.19 -14.77 -19.56
C LEU A 195 -9.00 -14.55 -20.82
N SER A 196 -9.03 -13.31 -21.36
CA SER A 196 -9.73 -13.01 -22.62
C SER A 196 -9.12 -13.69 -23.84
N LYS A 197 -7.88 -14.16 -23.75
CA LYS A 197 -7.18 -14.88 -24.82
C LYS A 197 -7.10 -16.38 -24.56
N ALA A 198 -7.52 -16.85 -23.39
CA ALA A 198 -7.46 -18.25 -23.03
C ALA A 198 -8.54 -19.05 -23.82
N PRO A 199 -8.17 -20.08 -24.58
CA PRO A 199 -9.14 -20.82 -25.38
C PRO A 199 -10.23 -21.47 -24.52
N GLY A 200 -11.49 -21.27 -24.88
CA GLY A 200 -12.63 -21.84 -24.17
C GLY A 200 -13.02 -21.16 -22.86
N TRP A 201 -12.36 -20.04 -22.50
CA TRP A 201 -12.74 -19.28 -21.32
C TRP A 201 -13.83 -18.25 -21.65
N ASN A 202 -14.92 -18.28 -20.88
CA ASN A 202 -16.09 -17.42 -21.07
C ASN A 202 -16.35 -16.61 -19.79
N LYS A 203 -16.16 -15.30 -19.86
CA LYS A 203 -16.55 -14.40 -18.75
C LYS A 203 -18.08 -14.27 -18.74
N LEU A 204 -18.71 -14.67 -17.64
CA LEU A 204 -20.17 -14.58 -17.46
C LEU A 204 -20.61 -13.26 -16.85
N ALA A 205 -19.81 -12.74 -15.90
CA ALA A 205 -20.08 -11.49 -15.20
C ALA A 205 -18.80 -10.93 -14.57
N ASP A 206 -18.76 -9.62 -14.36
CA ASP A 206 -17.80 -8.94 -13.50
C ASP A 206 -18.51 -7.91 -12.61
N GLN A 207 -18.07 -7.79 -11.39
CA GLN A 207 -18.53 -6.80 -10.41
C GLN A 207 -17.44 -6.45 -9.41
N THR A 208 -17.48 -5.23 -8.89
CA THR A 208 -16.59 -4.88 -7.80
C THR A 208 -17.04 -5.50 -6.48
N GLY A 209 -16.09 -6.09 -5.75
CA GLY A 209 -16.21 -6.45 -4.34
C GLY A 209 -15.77 -5.32 -3.40
N ASN A 210 -15.24 -4.22 -3.98
CA ASN A 210 -14.89 -2.98 -3.26
C ASN A 210 -13.90 -3.19 -2.10
N TRP A 211 -13.02 -4.21 -2.18
CA TRP A 211 -12.15 -4.68 -1.08
C TRP A 211 -12.89 -5.05 0.20
N ASP A 212 -14.21 -5.23 0.12
CA ASP A 212 -15.09 -5.51 1.26
C ASP A 212 -15.64 -6.93 1.22
N PRO A 213 -15.40 -7.75 2.26
CA PRO A 213 -15.85 -9.15 2.31
C PRO A 213 -17.36 -9.31 2.18
N GLN A 214 -18.14 -8.40 2.77
CA GLN A 214 -19.61 -8.48 2.76
C GLN A 214 -20.16 -8.15 1.37
N THR A 215 -19.57 -7.14 0.69
CA THR A 215 -19.90 -6.79 -0.69
C THR A 215 -19.57 -7.96 -1.62
N ALA A 216 -18.37 -8.54 -1.50
CA ALA A 216 -17.96 -9.70 -2.28
C ALA A 216 -18.89 -10.91 -2.09
N GLN A 217 -19.32 -11.19 -0.86
CA GLN A 217 -20.30 -12.23 -0.56
C GLN A 217 -21.64 -11.99 -1.26
N THR A 218 -22.16 -10.77 -1.18
CA THR A 218 -23.45 -10.39 -1.77
C THR A 218 -23.41 -10.49 -3.29
N VAL A 219 -22.37 -9.93 -3.91
CA VAL A 219 -22.15 -9.96 -5.35
C VAL A 219 -22.02 -11.39 -5.86
N PHE A 220 -21.16 -12.20 -5.22
CA PHE A 220 -20.97 -13.58 -5.62
C PHE A 220 -22.22 -14.44 -5.44
N THR A 221 -22.98 -14.25 -4.36
CA THR A 221 -24.24 -14.94 -4.15
C THR A 221 -25.23 -14.67 -5.29
N THR A 222 -25.28 -13.41 -5.77
CA THR A 222 -26.11 -13.02 -6.90
C THR A 222 -25.64 -13.69 -8.19
N MET A 223 -24.32 -13.63 -8.48
CA MET A 223 -23.73 -14.26 -9.67
C MET A 223 -23.99 -15.77 -9.70
N LEU A 224 -23.78 -16.47 -8.56
CA LEU A 224 -24.00 -17.91 -8.45
C LEU A 224 -25.50 -18.26 -8.56
N GLY A 225 -26.39 -17.33 -8.19
CA GLY A 225 -27.82 -17.44 -8.41
C GLY A 225 -28.20 -17.43 -9.88
N GLN A 226 -27.55 -16.57 -10.65
CA GLN A 226 -27.79 -16.37 -12.10
C GLN A 226 -27.07 -17.40 -12.96
N HIS A 227 -25.89 -17.85 -12.57
CA HIS A 227 -25.00 -18.75 -13.31
C HIS A 227 -24.68 -19.98 -12.49
N LYS A 228 -25.30 -21.12 -12.80
CA LYS A 228 -25.12 -22.38 -12.07
C LYS A 228 -23.92 -23.20 -12.51
N ASP A 229 -23.28 -22.82 -13.59
CA ASP A 229 -22.20 -23.51 -14.29
C ASP A 229 -20.84 -22.80 -14.18
N ILE A 230 -20.67 -21.96 -13.14
CA ILE A 230 -19.39 -21.30 -12.83
C ILE A 230 -18.33 -22.36 -12.49
N ASN A 231 -17.20 -22.31 -13.20
CA ASN A 231 -16.05 -23.19 -13.01
C ASN A 231 -14.90 -22.51 -12.29
N ALA A 232 -14.80 -21.17 -12.42
CA ALA A 232 -13.75 -20.37 -11.81
C ALA A 232 -14.27 -19.01 -11.34
N VAL A 233 -13.66 -18.50 -10.29
CA VAL A 233 -13.90 -17.14 -9.80
C VAL A 233 -12.55 -16.42 -9.71
N MET A 234 -12.36 -15.39 -10.52
CA MET A 234 -11.27 -14.45 -10.37
C MET A 234 -11.65 -13.47 -9.26
N VAL A 235 -11.01 -13.58 -8.11
CA VAL A 235 -11.22 -12.69 -6.96
C VAL A 235 -9.93 -11.92 -6.72
N ALA A 236 -10.02 -10.60 -6.61
CA ALA A 236 -8.85 -9.74 -6.58
C ALA A 236 -7.99 -9.88 -5.33
N ASN A 237 -8.54 -10.32 -4.17
CA ASN A 237 -7.73 -10.62 -2.98
C ASN A 237 -8.31 -11.73 -2.08
N ASP A 238 -7.51 -12.21 -1.12
CA ASP A 238 -7.85 -13.32 -0.21
C ASP A 238 -9.00 -12.99 0.74
N THR A 239 -9.11 -11.73 1.19
CA THR A 239 -10.16 -11.31 2.11
C THR A 239 -11.53 -11.45 1.48
N MET A 240 -11.68 -11.05 0.22
CA MET A 240 -12.89 -11.26 -0.57
C MET A 240 -13.04 -12.74 -0.99
N ALA A 241 -11.93 -13.42 -1.33
CA ALA A 241 -11.95 -14.84 -1.68
C ALA A 241 -12.47 -15.72 -0.55
N GLN A 242 -12.18 -15.39 0.71
CA GLN A 242 -12.75 -16.10 1.87
C GLN A 242 -14.28 -16.06 1.85
N SER A 243 -14.87 -14.92 1.53
CA SER A 243 -16.33 -14.77 1.46
C SER A 243 -16.93 -15.58 0.30
N VAL A 244 -16.26 -15.58 -0.87
CA VAL A 244 -16.63 -16.43 -2.01
C VAL A 244 -16.58 -17.91 -1.62
N ILE A 245 -15.51 -18.35 -0.96
CA ILE A 245 -15.35 -19.73 -0.50
C ILE A 245 -16.44 -20.12 0.50
N ASN A 246 -16.82 -19.25 1.42
CA ASN A 246 -17.91 -19.49 2.38
C ASN A 246 -19.24 -19.73 1.64
N VAL A 247 -19.54 -18.96 0.59
CA VAL A 247 -20.73 -19.19 -0.25
C VAL A 247 -20.62 -20.54 -0.98
N LEU A 248 -19.46 -20.85 -1.58
CA LEU A 248 -19.23 -22.13 -2.24
C LEU A 248 -19.36 -23.32 -1.26
N GLN A 249 -18.87 -23.18 -0.03
CA GLN A 249 -19.03 -24.19 1.02
C GLN A 249 -20.51 -24.48 1.34
N SER A 250 -21.31 -23.41 1.49
CA SER A 250 -22.75 -23.54 1.78
C SER A 250 -23.52 -24.27 0.67
N GLN A 251 -22.98 -24.26 -0.56
CA GLN A 251 -23.56 -24.92 -1.74
C GLN A 251 -22.90 -26.27 -2.09
N GLY A 252 -21.93 -26.73 -1.27
CA GLY A 252 -21.19 -27.98 -1.54
C GLY A 252 -20.27 -27.88 -2.77
N LEU A 253 -19.84 -26.68 -3.17
CA LEU A 253 -19.03 -26.39 -4.34
C LEU A 253 -17.57 -26.03 -4.01
N ALA A 254 -17.22 -25.87 -2.72
CA ALA A 254 -15.83 -25.62 -2.30
C ALA A 254 -14.90 -26.73 -2.79
N GLY A 255 -13.74 -26.33 -3.32
CA GLY A 255 -12.76 -27.22 -3.94
C GLY A 255 -13.14 -27.74 -5.34
N LYS A 256 -14.36 -27.48 -5.82
CA LYS A 256 -14.82 -27.84 -7.18
C LYS A 256 -14.76 -26.67 -8.17
N VAL A 257 -14.87 -25.45 -7.67
CA VAL A 257 -14.71 -24.20 -8.40
C VAL A 257 -13.32 -23.66 -8.10
N ALA A 258 -12.57 -23.25 -9.14
CA ALA A 258 -11.27 -22.61 -8.96
C ALA A 258 -11.46 -21.21 -8.37
N VAL A 259 -10.79 -20.88 -7.29
CA VAL A 259 -10.83 -19.56 -6.67
C VAL A 259 -9.41 -19.00 -6.59
N SER A 260 -9.23 -17.78 -7.10
CA SER A 260 -7.99 -17.01 -6.99
C SER A 260 -7.88 -16.26 -5.68
N GLY A 261 -6.76 -15.59 -5.46
CA GLY A 261 -6.57 -14.63 -4.38
C GLY A 261 -5.30 -13.80 -4.54
N GLN A 262 -5.05 -12.94 -3.58
CA GLN A 262 -3.86 -12.09 -3.46
C GLN A 262 -3.68 -11.71 -1.99
N ASP A 263 -2.46 -11.36 -1.61
CA ASP A 263 -1.94 -10.92 -0.32
C ASP A 263 -1.44 -12.04 0.60
N ALA A 264 -1.54 -13.30 0.20
CA ALA A 264 -1.03 -14.46 0.99
C ALA A 264 -1.42 -14.38 2.47
N THR A 265 -2.70 -14.07 2.74
CA THR A 265 -3.21 -13.98 4.11
C THR A 265 -3.19 -15.33 4.81
N ALA A 266 -3.20 -15.35 6.14
CA ALA A 266 -3.28 -16.59 6.90
C ALA A 266 -4.49 -17.45 6.46
N GLY A 267 -5.67 -16.82 6.24
CA GLY A 267 -6.87 -17.48 5.72
C GLY A 267 -6.68 -18.03 4.30
N GLY A 268 -6.05 -17.25 3.41
CA GLY A 268 -5.74 -17.68 2.04
C GLY A 268 -4.82 -18.89 2.02
N LEU A 269 -3.75 -18.90 2.84
CA LEU A 269 -2.84 -20.05 2.96
C LEU A 269 -3.58 -21.32 3.48
N VAL A 270 -4.47 -21.16 4.46
CA VAL A 270 -5.31 -22.28 4.96
C VAL A 270 -6.22 -22.80 3.86
N ASN A 271 -6.89 -21.91 3.11
CA ASN A 271 -7.77 -22.30 2.00
C ASN A 271 -7.01 -23.04 0.89
N ILE A 272 -5.76 -22.62 0.59
CA ILE A 272 -4.90 -23.33 -0.38
C ILE A 272 -4.53 -24.70 0.13
N MET A 273 -4.14 -24.85 1.39
CA MET A 273 -3.82 -26.16 1.98
C MET A 273 -5.02 -27.12 1.98
N GLN A 274 -6.23 -26.59 2.18
CA GLN A 274 -7.50 -27.32 2.14
C GLN A 274 -7.99 -27.62 0.71
N GLY A 275 -7.45 -26.96 -0.30
CA GLY A 275 -7.88 -27.09 -1.70
C GLY A 275 -9.15 -26.27 -2.04
N ASN A 276 -9.58 -25.34 -1.18
CA ASN A 276 -10.71 -24.45 -1.39
C ASN A 276 -10.34 -23.23 -2.24
N GLN A 277 -9.08 -22.80 -2.19
CA GLN A 277 -8.46 -21.76 -3.01
C GLN A 277 -7.32 -22.36 -3.81
N CYS A 278 -7.18 -21.97 -5.07
CA CYS A 278 -6.16 -22.55 -5.95
C CYS A 278 -4.78 -21.96 -5.66
N PHE A 279 -4.70 -20.65 -5.53
CA PHE A 279 -3.47 -19.90 -5.33
C PHE A 279 -3.77 -18.53 -4.66
N THR A 280 -2.70 -17.90 -4.22
CA THR A 280 -2.69 -16.47 -3.87
C THR A 280 -1.43 -15.82 -4.44
N ILE A 281 -1.42 -14.49 -4.56
CA ILE A 281 -0.22 -13.74 -4.92
C ILE A 281 0.39 -13.16 -3.66
N TYR A 282 1.62 -13.54 -3.39
CA TYR A 282 2.41 -13.01 -2.30
C TYR A 282 3.18 -11.76 -2.73
N LYS A 283 3.02 -10.72 -1.97
CA LYS A 283 3.72 -9.44 -2.08
C LYS A 283 4.65 -9.32 -0.86
N PRO A 284 5.98 -9.45 -1.01
CA PRO A 284 6.92 -9.39 0.12
C PRO A 284 7.04 -7.96 0.66
N VAL A 285 6.16 -7.59 1.58
CA VAL A 285 6.02 -6.24 2.18
C VAL A 285 7.33 -5.73 2.81
N ALA A 286 8.16 -6.62 3.38
CA ALA A 286 9.43 -6.21 3.99
C ALA A 286 10.33 -5.46 2.99
N GLY A 287 10.39 -5.92 1.72
CA GLY A 287 11.17 -5.25 0.68
C GLY A 287 10.54 -3.92 0.24
N GLU A 288 9.22 -3.82 0.19
CA GLU A 288 8.50 -2.58 -0.11
C GLU A 288 8.73 -1.53 0.98
N ALA A 289 8.60 -1.92 2.26
CA ALA A 289 8.83 -1.06 3.41
C ALA A 289 10.28 -0.57 3.47
N ASP A 290 11.28 -1.46 3.28
CA ASP A 290 12.71 -1.08 3.24
C ASP A 290 12.95 0.01 2.19
N VAL A 291 12.49 -0.20 0.95
CA VAL A 291 12.66 0.76 -0.13
C VAL A 291 12.00 2.10 0.21
N ALA A 292 10.77 2.10 0.73
CA ALA A 292 10.05 3.33 1.06
C ALA A 292 10.74 4.13 2.19
N ILE A 293 11.15 3.47 3.25
CA ILE A 293 11.81 4.11 4.40
C ILE A 293 13.24 4.56 4.06
N LYS A 294 13.99 3.75 3.28
CA LYS A 294 15.29 4.16 2.74
C LYS A 294 15.17 5.42 1.89
N LEU A 295 14.20 5.45 0.98
CA LEU A 295 13.93 6.59 0.12
C LEU A 295 13.60 7.85 0.95
N ALA A 296 12.76 7.73 1.98
CA ALA A 296 12.49 8.82 2.90
C ALA A 296 13.76 9.32 3.61
N SER A 297 14.63 8.41 4.04
CA SER A 297 15.93 8.75 4.65
C SER A 297 16.85 9.52 3.71
N GLU A 298 16.95 9.10 2.45
CA GLU A 298 17.76 9.75 1.42
C GLU A 298 17.24 11.15 1.09
N ILE A 299 15.92 11.33 0.99
CA ILE A 299 15.26 12.62 0.77
C ILE A 299 15.53 13.57 1.95
N LEU A 300 15.37 13.11 3.19
CA LEU A 300 15.66 13.89 4.39
C LEU A 300 17.14 14.27 4.50
N ALA A 301 18.03 13.48 3.92
CA ALA A 301 19.45 13.80 3.77
C ALA A 301 19.75 14.81 2.66
N GLY A 302 18.73 15.29 1.91
CA GLY A 302 18.86 16.23 0.80
C GLY A 302 19.28 15.58 -0.52
N GLN A 303 19.18 14.27 -0.63
CA GLN A 303 19.46 13.54 -1.86
C GLN A 303 18.24 13.56 -2.79
N LYS A 304 18.50 13.28 -4.07
CA LYS A 304 17.46 13.08 -5.10
C LYS A 304 17.66 11.70 -5.71
N PRO A 305 17.08 10.66 -5.10
CA PRO A 305 17.24 9.30 -5.56
C PRO A 305 16.73 9.11 -6.99
N THR A 306 17.39 8.25 -7.76
CA THR A 306 16.96 7.88 -9.11
C THR A 306 16.20 6.55 -9.02
N ALA A 307 14.94 6.58 -9.42
CA ALA A 307 14.12 5.38 -9.45
C ALA A 307 14.43 4.49 -10.67
N PRO A 308 14.35 3.16 -10.52
CA PRO A 308 14.66 2.22 -11.60
C PRO A 308 13.55 2.13 -12.66
N ALA A 309 12.34 2.61 -12.36
CA ALA A 309 11.17 2.55 -13.22
C ALA A 309 10.38 3.86 -13.23
N GLN A 310 9.39 3.93 -14.11
CA GLN A 310 8.41 5.00 -14.18
C GLN A 310 7.03 4.36 -14.26
N THR A 311 6.05 4.95 -13.58
CA THR A 311 4.64 4.56 -13.68
C THR A 311 3.84 5.75 -14.19
N GLU A 312 3.04 5.53 -15.23
CA GLU A 312 2.16 6.58 -15.76
C GLU A 312 0.96 6.77 -14.83
N ASP A 313 0.73 8.01 -14.41
CA ASP A 313 -0.52 8.40 -13.76
C ASP A 313 -1.64 8.41 -14.83
N PRO A 314 -2.69 7.61 -14.66
CA PRO A 314 -3.73 7.46 -15.68
C PRO A 314 -4.57 8.73 -15.93
N LYS A 315 -4.57 9.70 -14.99
CA LYS A 315 -5.34 10.94 -15.12
C LYS A 315 -4.50 12.08 -15.71
N THR A 316 -3.23 12.18 -15.33
CA THR A 316 -2.37 13.32 -15.73
C THR A 316 -1.38 12.95 -16.82
N HIS A 317 -1.22 11.67 -17.13
CA HIS A 317 -0.19 11.11 -18.02
C HIS A 317 1.24 11.44 -17.59
N ARG A 318 1.43 11.89 -16.35
CA ARG A 318 2.75 12.14 -15.76
C ARG A 318 3.45 10.82 -15.47
N GLN A 319 4.74 10.76 -15.78
CA GLN A 319 5.59 9.63 -15.40
C GLN A 319 6.09 9.85 -13.98
N VAL A 320 5.67 8.98 -13.05
CA VAL A 320 6.06 9.02 -11.64
C VAL A 320 7.26 8.11 -11.44
N PRO A 321 8.39 8.62 -10.90
CA PRO A 321 9.54 7.77 -10.56
C PRO A 321 9.14 6.64 -9.61
N SER A 322 9.37 5.38 -9.99
CA SER A 322 8.77 4.23 -9.32
C SER A 322 9.79 3.14 -8.94
N TYR A 323 9.53 2.53 -7.79
CA TYR A 323 10.20 1.32 -7.31
C TYR A 323 9.16 0.21 -7.24
N LEU A 324 9.23 -0.75 -8.15
CA LEU A 324 8.23 -1.80 -8.31
C LEU A 324 8.84 -3.16 -7.96
N ALA A 325 8.40 -3.74 -6.85
CA ALA A 325 8.80 -5.08 -6.43
C ALA A 325 8.06 -6.16 -7.23
N LYS A 326 8.64 -7.35 -7.30
CA LYS A 326 8.05 -8.48 -8.00
C LYS A 326 7.14 -9.30 -7.08
N PRO A 327 5.93 -9.66 -7.54
CA PRO A 327 5.08 -10.60 -6.83
C PRO A 327 5.57 -12.04 -6.96
N THR A 328 5.01 -12.95 -6.14
CA THR A 328 5.26 -14.39 -6.22
C THR A 328 3.95 -15.16 -6.13
N VAL A 329 3.70 -16.06 -7.06
CA VAL A 329 2.54 -16.96 -7.02
C VAL A 329 2.75 -18.01 -5.93
N ILE A 330 1.81 -18.10 -5.01
CA ILE A 330 1.77 -19.13 -3.96
C ILE A 330 0.67 -20.13 -4.28
N THR A 331 1.11 -21.36 -4.44
CA THR A 331 0.24 -22.53 -4.57
C THR A 331 0.50 -23.48 -3.41
N LYS A 332 -0.16 -24.64 -3.37
CA LYS A 332 0.09 -25.64 -2.35
C LYS A 332 1.56 -26.10 -2.30
N ALA A 333 2.27 -26.04 -3.43
CA ALA A 333 3.67 -26.49 -3.53
C ALA A 333 4.67 -25.61 -2.75
N ASN A 334 4.35 -24.31 -2.57
CA ASN A 334 5.21 -23.34 -1.90
C ASN A 334 4.48 -22.53 -0.81
N VAL A 335 3.37 -23.06 -0.29
CA VAL A 335 2.49 -22.38 0.68
C VAL A 335 3.20 -21.98 1.99
N ALA A 336 4.32 -22.61 2.31
CA ALA A 336 5.14 -22.26 3.48
C ALA A 336 5.95 -20.97 3.29
N LEU A 337 6.16 -20.49 2.07
CA LEU A 337 7.06 -19.36 1.79
C LEU A 337 6.68 -18.08 2.57
N PRO A 338 5.42 -17.59 2.59
CA PRO A 338 5.09 -16.39 3.34
C PRO A 338 5.29 -16.51 4.86
N VAL A 339 5.23 -17.76 5.38
CA VAL A 339 5.54 -18.03 6.81
C VAL A 339 7.04 -18.07 7.03
N THR A 340 7.80 -18.68 6.13
CA THR A 340 9.27 -18.74 6.21
C THR A 340 9.90 -17.35 6.14
N ASP A 341 9.34 -16.48 5.32
CA ASP A 341 9.78 -15.09 5.18
C ASP A 341 9.34 -14.19 6.36
N GLY A 342 8.53 -14.72 7.30
CA GLY A 342 8.06 -13.98 8.46
C GLY A 342 6.90 -13.01 8.17
N TYR A 343 6.33 -13.03 6.96
CA TYR A 343 5.20 -12.19 6.57
C TYR A 343 3.93 -12.50 7.37
N VAL A 344 3.63 -13.80 7.56
CA VAL A 344 2.61 -14.29 8.48
C VAL A 344 3.21 -15.28 9.46
N THR A 345 2.75 -15.27 10.71
CA THR A 345 3.27 -16.21 11.70
C THR A 345 2.64 -17.61 11.55
N ALA A 346 3.39 -18.66 11.88
CA ALA A 346 2.85 -20.00 11.91
C ALA A 346 1.63 -20.11 12.86
N GLY A 347 1.64 -19.39 13.99
CA GLY A 347 0.53 -19.36 14.94
C GLY A 347 -0.76 -18.73 14.35
N ALA A 348 -0.64 -17.76 13.45
CA ALA A 348 -1.79 -17.16 12.76
C ALA A 348 -2.41 -18.10 11.71
N VAL A 349 -1.60 -18.98 11.10
CA VAL A 349 -2.05 -19.95 10.10
C VAL A 349 -2.55 -21.23 10.77
N CYS A 350 -1.78 -21.79 11.70
CA CYS A 350 -1.97 -23.13 12.26
C CYS A 350 -2.78 -23.11 13.55
N THR A 351 -4.04 -22.68 13.47
CA THR A 351 -4.88 -22.30 14.62
C THR A 351 -5.63 -23.45 15.30
N THR A 352 -5.86 -24.58 14.62
CA THR A 352 -6.59 -25.75 15.16
C THR A 352 -5.81 -27.03 14.94
N PRO A 353 -6.05 -28.12 15.70
CA PRO A 353 -5.35 -29.38 15.50
C PRO A 353 -5.39 -29.91 14.05
N ALA A 354 -6.53 -29.75 13.37
CA ALA A 354 -6.69 -30.15 11.98
C ALA A 354 -5.80 -29.29 11.03
N ILE A 355 -5.78 -27.98 11.26
CA ILE A 355 -4.94 -27.07 10.46
C ILE A 355 -3.45 -27.28 10.79
N VAL A 356 -3.08 -27.52 12.04
CA VAL A 356 -1.69 -27.88 12.43
C VAL A 356 -1.21 -29.11 11.67
N ALA A 357 -2.06 -30.13 11.49
CA ALA A 357 -1.71 -31.30 10.69
C ALA A 357 -1.47 -30.93 9.20
N LEU A 358 -2.31 -30.04 8.63
CA LEU A 358 -2.11 -29.52 7.28
C LEU A 358 -0.83 -28.67 7.18
N CYS A 359 -0.57 -27.81 8.14
CA CYS A 359 0.66 -27.02 8.22
C CYS A 359 1.91 -27.91 8.13
N LYS A 360 1.98 -28.94 8.98
CA LYS A 360 3.09 -29.90 8.99
C LYS A 360 3.24 -30.64 7.67
N ALA A 361 2.12 -31.08 7.07
CA ALA A 361 2.11 -31.76 5.77
C ALA A 361 2.58 -30.86 4.61
N ASN A 362 2.53 -29.54 4.77
CA ASN A 362 2.91 -28.55 3.77
C ASN A 362 4.18 -27.74 4.16
N GLY A 363 4.98 -28.25 5.11
CA GLY A 363 6.29 -27.69 5.44
C GLY A 363 6.25 -26.44 6.33
N ILE A 364 5.11 -26.10 6.94
CA ILE A 364 5.01 -25.00 7.91
C ILE A 364 5.36 -25.53 9.30
N ASN A 365 6.48 -25.05 9.85
CA ASN A 365 6.90 -25.37 11.21
C ASN A 365 5.99 -24.65 12.22
N THR A 366 5.47 -25.40 13.18
CA THR A 366 4.56 -24.88 14.22
C THR A 366 5.22 -24.64 15.56
N GLY A 367 6.57 -24.77 15.63
CA GLY A 367 7.34 -24.68 16.87
C GLY A 367 7.42 -26.02 17.59
#